data_7f95e6930f18f690e21f26c3915d3398
#
_entry.id   7f95e6930f18f690e21f26c3915d3398
#
_cell.length_a   1.000
_cell.length_b   1.000
_cell.length_c   1.000
_cell.angle_alpha   90.00
_cell.angle_beta   90.00
_cell.angle_gamma   90.00
#
_symmetry.space_group_name_H-M   'P 1'
#
loop_
_entity.id
_entity.type
_entity.pdbx_description
1 polymer ?
#
loop_
_entity_poly.entity_id
_entity_poly.type
_entity_poly.pdbx_seq_one_letter_code
_entity_poly.pdbx_strand_id
1 'polypeptide(L)' 'LKTRIAELRKQHKLSQEELGLIVGVTRQTITSLERGKYTASLVLAYKIARHFGLTIEEVFDFSELEEL' A
#
# COMPACT_ATOMS: atom_id res chain seq x y z
N LEU A 1 3.02 9.67 -3.66
CA LEU A 1 3.46 8.42 -4.28
C LEU A 1 2.25 7.57 -4.67
N LYS A 2 2.13 7.23 -5.94
CA LYS A 2 1.02 6.40 -6.42
C LYS A 2 1.19 4.96 -5.97
N THR A 3 0.06 4.28 -5.72
CA THR A 3 0.10 2.88 -5.31
C THR A 3 -0.99 2.08 -6.03
N ARG A 4 -0.83 0.76 -6.01
CA ARG A 4 -1.84 -0.16 -6.49
C ARG A 4 -2.63 -0.79 -5.33
N ILE A 5 -2.54 -0.21 -4.13
CA ILE A 5 -3.15 -0.80 -2.93
C ILE A 5 -4.66 -0.96 -3.09
N ALA A 6 -5.35 0.07 -3.55
CA ALA A 6 -6.81 -0.01 -3.71
C ALA A 6 -7.22 -1.09 -4.70
N GLU A 7 -6.51 -1.18 -5.82
CA GLU A 7 -6.75 -2.20 -6.84
C GLU A 7 -6.55 -3.61 -6.27
N LEU A 8 -5.41 -3.82 -5.62
CA LEU A 8 -5.06 -5.13 -5.06
C LEU A 8 -6.03 -5.52 -3.94
N ARG A 9 -6.37 -4.56 -3.09
CA ARG A 9 -7.32 -4.78 -2.00
C ARG A 9 -8.66 -5.25 -2.55
N LYS A 10 -9.16 -4.59 -3.58
CA LYS A 10 -10.44 -4.94 -4.20
C LYS A 10 -10.39 -6.31 -4.86
N GLN A 11 -9.28 -6.65 -5.50
CA GLN A 11 -9.08 -7.98 -6.08
C GLN A 11 -9.16 -9.08 -5.00
N HIS A 12 -8.67 -8.78 -3.81
CA HIS A 12 -8.68 -9.72 -2.67
C HIS A 12 -9.92 -9.57 -1.80
N LYS A 13 -10.86 -8.72 -2.19
CA LYS A 13 -12.12 -8.48 -1.46
C LYS A 13 -11.89 -8.02 -0.02
N LEU A 14 -10.89 -7.17 0.18
CA LEU A 14 -10.55 -6.61 1.48
C LEU A 14 -11.04 -5.16 1.58
N SER A 15 -11.62 -4.80 2.73
CA SER A 15 -11.88 -3.40 3.05
C SER A 15 -10.60 -2.72 3.48
N GLN A 16 -10.61 -1.38 3.51
CA GLN A 16 -9.48 -0.62 4.02
C GLN A 16 -9.19 -0.97 5.48
N GLU A 17 -10.25 -1.15 6.27
CA GLU A 17 -10.12 -1.52 7.68
C GLU A 17 -9.49 -2.90 7.83
N GLU A 18 -9.94 -3.86 7.03
CA GLU A 18 -9.40 -5.22 7.07
C GLU A 18 -7.91 -5.24 6.72
N LEU A 19 -7.52 -4.53 5.68
CA LEU A 19 -6.10 -4.47 5.33
C LEU A 19 -5.29 -3.81 6.44
N GLY A 20 -5.82 -2.75 7.04
CA GLY A 20 -5.18 -2.09 8.16
C GLY A 20 -4.92 -3.05 9.31
N LEU A 21 -5.92 -3.85 9.68
CA LEU A 21 -5.77 -4.84 10.74
C LEU A 21 -4.69 -5.88 10.40
N ILE A 22 -4.65 -6.33 9.15
CA ILE A 22 -3.68 -7.33 8.71
C ILE A 22 -2.25 -6.82 8.85
N VAL A 23 -2.00 -5.57 8.44
CA VAL A 23 -0.64 -5.02 8.44
C VAL A 23 -0.32 -4.15 9.66
N GLY A 24 -1.27 -4.03 10.60
CA GLY A 24 -1.01 -3.40 11.89
C GLY A 24 -1.12 -1.88 11.89
N VAL A 25 -1.97 -1.31 11.05
CA VAL A 25 -2.20 0.14 11.02
C VAL A 25 -3.70 0.44 10.98
N THR A 26 -4.05 1.71 11.15
CA THR A 26 -5.44 2.13 11.12
C THR A 26 -5.97 2.22 9.68
N ARG A 27 -7.30 2.19 9.54
CA ARG A 27 -7.96 2.42 8.27
C ARG A 27 -7.52 3.76 7.66
N GLN A 28 -7.36 4.79 8.49
CA GLN A 28 -6.97 6.11 8.02
C GLN A 28 -5.60 6.09 7.34
N THR A 29 -4.68 5.29 7.86
CA THR A 29 -3.37 5.12 7.24
C THR A 29 -3.50 4.51 5.85
N ILE A 30 -4.32 3.47 5.71
CA ILE A 30 -4.55 2.84 4.41
C ILE A 30 -5.19 3.83 3.44
N THR A 31 -6.19 4.57 3.89
CA THR A 31 -6.84 5.61 3.07
C THR A 31 -5.82 6.63 2.56
N SER A 32 -4.94 7.11 3.45
CA SER A 32 -3.92 8.09 3.08
C SER A 32 -2.91 7.54 2.08
N LEU A 33 -2.53 6.28 2.25
CA LEU A 33 -1.64 5.61 1.30
C LEU A 33 -2.27 5.49 -0.08
N GLU A 34 -3.54 5.10 -0.13
CA GLU A 34 -4.25 4.94 -1.41
C GLU A 34 -4.42 6.26 -2.15
N ARG A 35 -4.49 7.36 -1.41
CA ARG A 35 -4.60 8.70 -2.00
C ARG A 35 -3.24 9.29 -2.38
N GLY A 36 -2.16 8.59 -2.08
CA GLY A 36 -0.81 9.09 -2.36
C GLY A 36 -0.37 10.23 -1.47
N LYS A 37 -1.06 10.45 -0.34
CA LYS A 37 -0.77 11.56 0.57
C LYS A 37 0.16 11.21 1.71
N TYR A 38 0.50 9.95 1.85
CA TYR A 38 1.37 9.47 2.91
C TYR A 38 2.34 8.45 2.33
N THR A 39 3.59 8.56 2.71
CA THR A 39 4.61 7.60 2.29
C THR A 39 4.78 6.57 3.38
N ALA A 40 4.55 5.30 3.05
CA ALA A 40 4.68 4.21 4.02
C ALA A 40 6.12 4.07 4.49
N SER A 41 6.28 3.66 5.76
CA SER A 41 7.59 3.22 6.23
C SER A 41 8.01 1.99 5.42
N LEU A 42 9.31 1.73 5.38
CA LEU A 42 9.82 0.56 4.66
C LEU A 42 9.18 -0.73 5.17
N VAL A 43 9.03 -0.86 6.49
CA VAL A 43 8.43 -2.05 7.09
C VAL A 43 6.97 -2.19 6.67
N LEU A 44 6.21 -1.11 6.72
CA LEU A 44 4.80 -1.15 6.32
C LEU A 44 4.65 -1.49 4.84
N ALA A 45 5.47 -0.87 3.99
CA ALA A 45 5.46 -1.16 2.56
C ALA A 45 5.75 -2.63 2.29
N TYR A 46 6.72 -3.19 2.99
CA TYR A 46 7.07 -4.61 2.86
C TYR A 46 5.91 -5.52 3.29
N LYS A 47 5.28 -5.21 4.41
CA LYS A 47 4.14 -6.01 4.91
C LYS A 47 2.99 -6.02 3.92
N ILE A 48 2.67 -4.86 3.35
CA ILE A 48 1.59 -4.75 2.37
C ILE A 48 1.92 -5.57 1.13
N ALA A 49 3.11 -5.38 0.58
CA ALA A 49 3.53 -6.10 -0.61
C ALA A 49 3.53 -7.61 -0.37
N ARG A 50 4.08 -8.06 0.75
CA ARG A 50 4.12 -9.48 1.08
C ARG A 50 2.73 -10.08 1.24
N HIS A 51 1.79 -9.33 1.80
CA HIS A 51 0.42 -9.82 1.94
C HIS A 51 -0.19 -10.16 0.57
N PHE A 52 0.13 -9.36 -0.45
CA PHE A 52 -0.36 -9.60 -1.81
C PHE A 52 0.56 -10.49 -2.63
N GLY A 53 1.64 -10.99 -2.04
CA GLY A 53 2.60 -11.85 -2.76
C GLY A 53 3.40 -11.12 -3.82
N LEU A 54 3.62 -9.83 -3.64
CA LEU A 54 4.30 -8.97 -4.60
C LEU A 54 5.53 -8.31 -3.97
N THR A 55 6.31 -7.64 -4.82
CA THR A 55 7.43 -6.81 -4.36
C THR A 55 6.93 -5.41 -4.06
N ILE A 56 7.74 -4.63 -3.33
CA ILE A 56 7.40 -3.23 -3.04
C ILE A 56 7.20 -2.46 -4.34
N GLU A 57 8.06 -2.67 -5.34
CA GLU A 57 7.97 -1.96 -6.61
C GLU A 57 6.73 -2.32 -7.41
N GLU A 58 6.16 -3.49 -7.17
CA GLU A 58 4.91 -3.89 -7.83
C GLU A 58 3.68 -3.25 -7.20
N VAL A 59 3.79 -2.78 -5.95
CA VAL A 59 2.70 -2.16 -5.23
C VAL A 59 2.79 -0.64 -5.24
N PHE A 60 4.00 -0.10 -5.08
CA PHE A 60 4.25 1.33 -5.00
C PHE A 60 4.94 1.80 -6.27
N ASP A 61 4.41 2.87 -6.86
CA ASP A 61 4.94 3.40 -8.12
C ASP A 61 6.04 4.43 -7.82
N PHE A 62 7.28 4.08 -8.12
CA PHE A 62 8.43 4.93 -7.90
C PHE A 62 8.85 5.73 -9.14
N SER A 63 8.03 5.69 -10.21
CA SER A 63 8.41 6.34 -11.47
C SER A 63 8.68 7.83 -11.31
N GLU A 64 7.98 8.50 -10.40
CA GLU A 64 8.21 9.92 -10.14
C GLU A 64 9.57 10.20 -9.53
N LEU A 65 10.18 9.21 -8.89
CA LEU A 65 11.49 9.34 -8.24
C LEU A 65 12.64 9.01 -9.16
N GLU A 66 12.38 8.40 -10.29
CA GLU A 66 13.42 7.99 -11.23
C GLU A 66 14.08 9.17 -11.94
N GLU A 67 13.49 10.33 -11.86
CA GLU A 67 14.04 11.56 -12.45
C GLU A 67 14.99 12.29 -11.48
N LEU A 68 15.12 11.79 -10.26
CA LEU A 68 16.06 12.36 -9.30
C LEU A 68 17.51 11.88 -9.60
#